data_42ad338c1282368cafb62d883d348547
#
_entry.id   42ad338c1282368cafb62d883d348547
#
_cell.length_a   1.000
_cell.length_b   1.000
_cell.length_c   1.000
_cell.angle_alpha   90.00
_cell.angle_beta   90.00
_cell.angle_gamma   90.00
#
_symmetry.space_group_name_H-M   'P 1'
#
loop_
_entity.id
_entity.type
_entity.pdbx_description
1 polymer ?
#
loop_
_entity_poly.entity_id
_entity_poly.type
_entity_poly.pdbx_seq_one_letter_code
_entity_poly.pdbx_strand_id
1 'polypeptide(L)'
;FELAELALHGKVDKDDPQVKNAFSFLFTIITGGPGTGKTTVEKVILYIHEKLRGGSVLLMAPTGRASRRMAECTGCTDASTMHSALGLVSEEMESESCDFLEADLILVDEMSMVDMRLAYEFFTRIKRGTRVVLIGDVNQLSSVGPGNVFRELIQCGAVPVTVLDQIFRQGKGSLIAANAYKMLNNSAALEYGEDFVFLPADNAECAAEIVEREYRRMTAELGIDQVQGLTPY
;
A
#
# COMPACT_ATOMS: atom_id res chain seq x y z
N PHE A 1 -16.72 -3.20 -4.03
CA PHE A 1 -17.29 -4.50 -3.64
C PHE A 1 -18.01 -5.15 -4.83
N GLU A 2 -18.92 -4.46 -5.49
CA GLU A 2 -19.62 -4.97 -6.68
C GLU A 2 -18.67 -5.36 -7.81
N LEU A 3 -17.63 -4.57 -8.09
CA LEU A 3 -16.64 -4.90 -9.12
C LEU A 3 -15.83 -6.16 -8.79
N ALA A 4 -15.48 -6.36 -7.53
CA ALA A 4 -14.78 -7.56 -7.10
C ALA A 4 -15.70 -8.80 -7.15
N GLU A 5 -16.97 -8.67 -6.76
CA GLU A 5 -17.97 -9.74 -6.93
C GLU A 5 -18.27 -10.02 -8.40
N LEU A 6 -18.41 -8.98 -9.21
CA LEU A 6 -18.63 -9.13 -10.65
C LEU A 6 -17.42 -9.76 -11.36
N ALA A 7 -16.20 -9.44 -10.94
CA ALA A 7 -14.98 -10.07 -11.46
C ALA A 7 -14.88 -11.54 -11.04
N LEU A 8 -15.17 -11.85 -9.77
CA LEU A 8 -15.18 -13.21 -9.23
C LEU A 8 -16.26 -14.09 -9.88
N HIS A 9 -17.38 -13.50 -10.32
CA HIS A 9 -18.48 -14.20 -11.00
C HIS A 9 -18.45 -14.08 -12.52
N GLY A 10 -17.35 -13.58 -13.12
CA GLY A 10 -17.19 -13.46 -14.56
C GLY A 10 -18.02 -12.36 -15.23
N LYS A 11 -18.58 -11.45 -14.47
CA LYS A 11 -19.36 -10.30 -14.95
C LYS A 11 -18.66 -8.99 -14.63
N VAL A 12 -17.54 -8.72 -15.33
CA VAL A 12 -16.86 -7.42 -15.22
C VAL A 12 -17.54 -6.43 -16.14
N ASP A 13 -18.06 -5.36 -15.58
CA ASP A 13 -18.54 -4.24 -16.37
C ASP A 13 -17.33 -3.47 -16.92
N LYS A 14 -17.11 -3.62 -18.23
CA LYS A 14 -16.04 -2.93 -18.96
C LYS A 14 -16.25 -1.41 -19.01
N ASP A 15 -17.46 -0.96 -18.73
CA ASP A 15 -17.84 0.45 -18.77
C ASP A 15 -17.72 1.16 -17.42
N ASP A 16 -17.42 0.42 -16.33
CA ASP A 16 -17.12 1.03 -15.06
C ASP A 16 -15.93 1.99 -15.16
N PRO A 17 -16.05 3.25 -14.68
CA PRO A 17 -14.99 4.25 -14.76
C PRO A 17 -13.67 3.80 -14.12
N GLN A 18 -13.70 2.99 -13.08
CA GLN A 18 -12.50 2.49 -12.41
C GLN A 18 -11.78 1.46 -13.29
N VAL A 19 -12.53 0.56 -13.93
CA VAL A 19 -12.00 -0.41 -14.90
C VAL A 19 -11.48 0.31 -16.13
N LYS A 20 -12.24 1.26 -16.68
CA LYS A 20 -11.78 2.08 -17.82
C LYS A 20 -10.49 2.81 -17.53
N ASN A 21 -10.36 3.45 -16.38
CA ASN A 21 -9.14 4.17 -16.01
C ASN A 21 -7.93 3.22 -15.90
N ALA A 22 -8.08 2.07 -15.25
CA ALA A 22 -6.99 1.10 -15.08
C ALA A 22 -6.51 0.49 -16.43
N PHE A 23 -7.38 0.41 -17.43
CA PHE A 23 -7.06 -0.22 -18.72
C PHE A 23 -6.91 0.72 -19.91
N SER A 24 -7.38 1.98 -19.81
CA SER A 24 -7.27 2.96 -20.88
C SER A 24 -5.96 3.72 -20.88
N PHE A 25 -5.32 3.84 -19.71
CA PHE A 25 -4.08 4.58 -19.56
C PHE A 25 -2.90 3.64 -19.28
N LEU A 26 -1.72 4.02 -19.76
CA LEU A 26 -0.49 3.29 -19.43
C LEU A 26 -0.06 3.52 -17.98
N PHE A 27 -0.39 4.68 -17.42
CA PHE A 27 -0.15 5.02 -16.02
C PHE A 27 -1.47 5.32 -15.33
N THR A 28 -1.65 4.78 -14.14
CA THR A 28 -2.82 5.04 -13.28
C THR A 28 -2.42 5.02 -11.82
N ILE A 29 -3.07 5.88 -11.03
CA ILE A 29 -2.88 5.95 -9.58
C ILE A 29 -4.18 5.53 -8.90
N ILE A 30 -4.06 4.69 -7.87
CA ILE A 30 -5.17 4.30 -7.00
C ILE A 30 -4.78 4.70 -5.58
N THR A 31 -5.56 5.56 -4.96
CA THR A 31 -5.34 6.00 -3.59
C THR A 31 -6.57 5.77 -2.73
N GLY A 32 -6.36 5.52 -1.46
CA GLY A 32 -7.44 5.34 -0.50
C GLY A 32 -6.90 5.01 0.89
N GLY A 33 -7.66 5.31 1.90
CA GLY A 33 -7.33 5.04 3.29
C GLY A 33 -7.27 3.55 3.64
N PRO A 34 -6.96 3.22 4.89
CA PRO A 34 -6.98 1.84 5.36
C PRO A 34 -8.41 1.28 5.26
N GLY A 35 -8.52 0.04 4.77
CA GLY A 35 -9.81 -0.65 4.67
C GLY A 35 -10.73 -0.22 3.51
N THR A 36 -10.27 0.59 2.58
CA THR A 36 -11.03 1.01 1.39
C THR A 36 -11.03 -0.02 0.25
N GLY A 37 -10.37 -1.17 0.42
CA GLY A 37 -10.40 -2.24 -0.57
C GLY A 37 -9.27 -2.18 -1.60
N LYS A 38 -8.18 -1.42 -1.39
CA LYS A 38 -7.02 -1.38 -2.30
C LYS A 38 -6.56 -2.76 -2.76
N THR A 39 -6.32 -3.67 -1.82
CA THR A 39 -5.90 -5.06 -2.11
C THR A 39 -6.95 -5.85 -2.93
N THR A 40 -8.23 -5.53 -2.78
CA THR A 40 -9.28 -6.15 -3.59
C THR A 40 -9.20 -5.63 -5.03
N VAL A 41 -8.96 -4.34 -5.21
CA VAL A 41 -8.79 -3.73 -6.54
C VAL A 41 -7.54 -4.30 -7.23
N GLU A 42 -6.43 -4.52 -6.51
CA GLU A 42 -5.25 -5.22 -7.05
C GLU A 42 -5.60 -6.57 -7.66
N LYS A 43 -6.31 -7.41 -6.91
CA LYS A 43 -6.76 -8.74 -7.40
C LYS A 43 -7.61 -8.62 -8.66
N VAL A 44 -8.52 -7.66 -8.68
CA VAL A 44 -9.38 -7.42 -9.85
C VAL A 44 -8.56 -7.00 -11.06
N ILE A 45 -7.60 -6.09 -10.89
CA ILE A 45 -6.72 -5.64 -11.98
C ILE A 45 -5.92 -6.81 -12.53
N LEU A 46 -5.33 -7.64 -11.68
CA LEU A 46 -4.56 -8.82 -12.07
C LEU A 46 -5.43 -9.82 -12.82
N TYR A 47 -6.61 -10.13 -12.30
CA TYR A 47 -7.56 -11.03 -12.95
C TYR A 47 -7.99 -10.53 -14.34
N ILE A 48 -8.31 -9.25 -14.45
CA ILE A 48 -8.72 -8.65 -15.73
C ILE A 48 -7.54 -8.62 -16.71
N HIS A 49 -6.32 -8.31 -16.24
CA HIS A 49 -5.13 -8.36 -17.08
C HIS A 49 -4.92 -9.75 -17.66
N GLU A 50 -4.95 -10.79 -16.82
CA GLU A 50 -4.82 -12.18 -17.25
C GLU A 50 -5.88 -12.58 -18.29
N LYS A 51 -7.16 -12.22 -18.04
CA LYS A 51 -8.27 -12.63 -18.92
C LYS A 51 -8.36 -11.87 -20.24
N LEU A 52 -8.01 -10.59 -20.25
CA LEU A 52 -8.20 -9.74 -21.42
C LEU A 52 -6.95 -9.59 -22.28
N ARG A 53 -5.77 -9.68 -21.70
CA ARG A 53 -4.51 -9.39 -22.40
C ARG A 53 -3.49 -10.50 -22.25
N GLY A 54 -3.37 -11.09 -21.09
CA GLY A 54 -2.25 -11.94 -20.75
C GLY A 54 -0.95 -11.14 -20.69
N GLY A 55 0.16 -11.85 -20.59
CA GLY A 55 1.49 -11.25 -20.54
C GLY A 55 2.11 -11.27 -19.16
N SER A 56 3.31 -10.73 -19.06
CA SER A 56 4.11 -10.72 -17.85
C SER A 56 3.63 -9.65 -16.86
N VAL A 57 3.60 -10.02 -15.59
CA VAL A 57 3.21 -9.12 -14.51
C VAL A 57 4.36 -9.02 -13.50
N LEU A 58 4.70 -7.80 -13.10
CA LEU A 58 5.67 -7.54 -12.06
C LEU A 58 4.96 -6.85 -10.88
N LEU A 59 4.98 -7.52 -9.72
CA LEU A 59 4.42 -7.03 -8.47
C LEU A 59 5.54 -6.58 -7.56
N MET A 60 5.47 -5.35 -7.07
CA MET A 60 6.50 -4.83 -6.18
C MET A 60 5.95 -3.90 -5.11
N ALA A 61 6.68 -3.81 -4.00
CA ALA A 61 6.40 -2.90 -2.90
C ALA A 61 7.71 -2.37 -2.31
N PRO A 62 7.73 -1.22 -1.61
CA PRO A 62 8.96 -0.67 -1.04
C PRO A 62 9.56 -1.52 0.08
N THR A 63 8.76 -2.32 0.78
CA THR A 63 9.22 -3.14 1.93
C THR A 63 8.95 -4.62 1.74
N GLY A 64 9.79 -5.47 2.37
CA GLY A 64 9.62 -6.93 2.31
C GLY A 64 8.32 -7.42 2.97
N ARG A 65 7.80 -6.70 3.97
CA ARG A 65 6.50 -7.03 4.59
C ARG A 65 5.35 -6.75 3.62
N ALA A 66 5.40 -5.62 2.93
CA ALA A 66 4.38 -5.25 1.95
C ALA A 66 4.39 -6.19 0.74
N SER A 67 5.57 -6.55 0.21
CA SER A 67 5.67 -7.49 -0.91
C SER A 67 5.16 -8.90 -0.55
N ARG A 68 5.47 -9.42 0.65
CA ARG A 68 4.91 -10.70 1.13
C ARG A 68 3.40 -10.66 1.24
N ARG A 69 2.86 -9.59 1.84
CA ARG A 69 1.42 -9.40 1.95
C ARG A 69 0.75 -9.32 0.57
N MET A 70 1.37 -8.62 -0.37
CA MET A 70 0.91 -8.57 -1.76
C MET A 70 0.88 -9.96 -2.40
N ALA A 71 1.93 -10.77 -2.24
CA ALA A 71 1.99 -12.16 -2.70
C ALA A 71 0.86 -13.02 -2.11
N GLU A 72 0.71 -13.00 -0.79
CA GLU A 72 -0.34 -13.74 -0.08
C GLU A 72 -1.74 -13.33 -0.54
N CYS A 73 -1.97 -12.02 -0.66
CA CYS A 73 -3.28 -11.50 -1.01
C CYS A 73 -3.64 -11.74 -2.47
N THR A 74 -2.70 -11.64 -3.40
CA THR A 74 -2.95 -11.82 -4.84
C THR A 74 -2.86 -13.27 -5.29
N GLY A 75 -2.24 -14.13 -4.49
CA GLY A 75 -1.91 -15.51 -4.87
C GLY A 75 -0.74 -15.62 -5.85
N CYS A 76 -0.05 -14.50 -6.13
CA CYS A 76 1.13 -14.46 -6.97
C CYS A 76 2.38 -14.58 -6.10
N THR A 77 3.17 -15.62 -6.28
CA THR A 77 4.39 -15.89 -5.48
C THR A 77 5.55 -14.95 -5.78
N ASP A 78 5.51 -14.25 -6.90
CA ASP A 78 6.65 -13.50 -7.44
C ASP A 78 6.65 -12.00 -7.08
N ALA A 79 5.89 -11.61 -6.05
CA ALA A 79 5.95 -10.24 -5.55
C ALA A 79 7.29 -9.99 -4.83
N SER A 80 7.99 -8.92 -5.19
CA SER A 80 9.32 -8.57 -4.68
C SER A 80 9.38 -7.18 -4.08
N THR A 81 10.48 -6.87 -3.40
CA THR A 81 10.73 -5.47 -3.03
C THR A 81 11.18 -4.68 -4.26
N MET A 82 10.88 -3.38 -4.28
CA MET A 82 11.37 -2.49 -5.34
C MET A 82 12.89 -2.53 -5.46
N HIS A 83 13.62 -2.54 -4.35
CA HIS A 83 15.08 -2.64 -4.34
C HIS A 83 15.56 -3.95 -5.00
N SER A 84 14.91 -5.08 -4.72
CA SER A 84 15.24 -6.37 -5.34
C SER A 84 14.92 -6.37 -6.82
N ALA A 85 13.72 -5.92 -7.22
CA ALA A 85 13.30 -5.87 -8.61
C ALA A 85 14.18 -4.95 -9.48
N LEU A 86 14.72 -3.90 -8.87
CA LEU A 86 15.60 -2.93 -9.52
C LEU A 86 17.09 -3.32 -9.40
N GLY A 87 17.43 -4.44 -8.74
CA GLY A 87 18.83 -4.84 -8.56
C GLY A 87 19.65 -3.94 -7.63
N LEU A 88 19.00 -3.20 -6.72
CA LEU A 88 19.64 -2.23 -5.80
C LEU A 88 20.06 -2.88 -4.47
N VAL A 89 20.41 -4.16 -4.46
CA VAL A 89 20.59 -4.96 -3.22
C VAL A 89 21.98 -4.86 -2.59
N SER A 90 22.96 -4.29 -3.26
CA SER A 90 24.30 -4.09 -2.71
C SER A 90 24.87 -2.71 -3.05
N GLU A 91 25.45 -2.07 -2.05
CA GLU A 91 26.12 -0.76 -2.18
C GLU A 91 27.37 -0.80 -3.13
N GLU A 92 27.83 -2.01 -3.49
CA GLU A 92 29.05 -2.20 -4.31
C GLU A 92 28.77 -2.47 -5.81
N MET A 93 27.50 -2.62 -6.21
CA MET A 93 27.16 -2.73 -7.62
C MET A 93 26.58 -1.39 -8.11
N GLU A 94 27.45 -0.48 -8.49
CA GLU A 94 27.16 0.43 -9.59
C GLU A 94 26.91 -0.44 -10.82
N SER A 95 25.68 -0.97 -10.97
CA SER A 95 25.33 -1.68 -12.18
C SER A 95 25.22 -0.63 -13.28
N GLU A 96 26.25 -0.53 -14.11
CA GLU A 96 26.24 0.24 -15.35
C GLU A 96 25.18 -0.28 -16.36
N SER A 97 24.53 -1.41 -16.10
CA SER A 97 23.44 -1.94 -16.89
C SER A 97 22.10 -1.41 -16.35
N CYS A 98 21.59 -0.40 -17.01
CA CYS A 98 20.22 0.08 -16.80
C CYS A 98 19.26 -0.89 -17.49
N ASP A 99 19.08 -2.09 -16.92
CA ASP A 99 18.18 -3.08 -17.47
C ASP A 99 16.72 -2.61 -17.27
N PHE A 100 15.98 -2.61 -18.37
CA PHE A 100 14.56 -2.30 -18.32
C PHE A 100 13.78 -3.39 -17.60
N LEU A 101 12.75 -2.98 -16.87
CA LEU A 101 11.79 -3.89 -16.26
C LEU A 101 10.97 -4.57 -17.37
N GLU A 102 11.17 -5.88 -17.55
CA GLU A 102 10.51 -6.67 -18.58
C GLU A 102 9.15 -7.16 -18.08
N ALA A 103 8.15 -6.29 -18.19
CA ALA A 103 6.77 -6.62 -17.82
C ALA A 103 5.75 -5.86 -18.68
N ASP A 104 4.61 -6.50 -18.93
CA ASP A 104 3.47 -5.88 -19.61
C ASP A 104 2.61 -5.04 -18.65
N LEU A 105 2.58 -5.47 -17.38
CA LEU A 105 1.95 -4.76 -16.27
C LEU A 105 2.90 -4.72 -15.07
N ILE A 106 3.11 -3.53 -14.54
CA ILE A 106 3.79 -3.32 -13.26
C ILE A 106 2.78 -2.75 -12.27
N LEU A 107 2.68 -3.38 -11.10
CA LEU A 107 1.85 -2.93 -10.01
C LEU A 107 2.72 -2.67 -8.79
N VAL A 108 2.68 -1.45 -8.27
CA VAL A 108 3.45 -1.02 -7.09
C VAL A 108 2.47 -0.67 -5.98
N ASP A 109 2.51 -1.45 -4.87
CA ASP A 109 1.75 -1.13 -3.66
C ASP A 109 2.58 -0.33 -2.66
N GLU A 110 1.91 0.32 -1.71
CA GLU A 110 2.50 1.20 -0.68
C GLU A 110 3.40 2.32 -1.26
N MET A 111 2.99 2.89 -2.42
CA MET A 111 3.76 3.91 -3.13
C MET A 111 4.02 5.18 -2.30
N SER A 112 3.25 5.43 -1.25
CA SER A 112 3.48 6.54 -0.31
C SER A 112 4.82 6.47 0.43
N MET A 113 5.40 5.26 0.55
CA MET A 113 6.70 5.04 1.20
C MET A 113 7.91 5.17 0.25
N VAL A 114 7.67 5.42 -1.05
CA VAL A 114 8.72 5.51 -2.06
C VAL A 114 9.29 6.93 -2.09
N ASP A 115 10.59 7.06 -1.87
CA ASP A 115 11.32 8.33 -1.95
C ASP A 115 11.71 8.70 -3.37
N MET A 116 12.28 9.89 -3.54
CA MET A 116 12.67 10.44 -4.85
C MET A 116 13.73 9.58 -5.54
N ARG A 117 14.69 9.03 -4.79
CA ARG A 117 15.77 8.21 -5.36
C ARG A 117 15.23 6.89 -5.91
N LEU A 118 14.45 6.19 -5.11
CA LEU A 118 13.83 4.92 -5.50
C LEU A 118 12.83 5.11 -6.65
N ALA A 119 12.08 6.22 -6.62
CA ALA A 119 11.20 6.60 -7.72
C ALA A 119 11.96 6.86 -9.02
N TYR A 120 13.08 7.58 -8.96
CA TYR A 120 13.93 7.82 -10.13
C TYR A 120 14.43 6.52 -10.76
N GLU A 121 14.99 5.61 -9.95
CA GLU A 121 15.44 4.29 -10.39
C GLU A 121 14.31 3.47 -11.03
N PHE A 122 13.12 3.56 -10.45
CA PHE A 122 11.95 2.89 -10.97
C PHE A 122 11.49 3.46 -12.33
N PHE A 123 11.25 4.76 -12.40
CA PHE A 123 10.68 5.39 -13.60
C PHE A 123 11.62 5.35 -14.80
N THR A 124 12.93 5.42 -14.58
CA THR A 124 13.93 5.36 -15.66
C THR A 124 14.05 3.98 -16.29
N ARG A 125 13.62 2.91 -15.59
CA ARG A 125 13.69 1.53 -16.06
C ARG A 125 12.38 0.97 -16.60
N ILE A 126 11.33 1.77 -16.64
CA ILE A 126 10.05 1.35 -17.24
C ILE A 126 10.19 1.31 -18.76
N LYS A 127 9.91 0.16 -19.35
CA LYS A 127 9.90 -0.03 -20.80
C LYS A 127 8.72 0.70 -21.41
N ARG A 128 8.93 1.29 -22.58
CA ARG A 128 7.87 1.97 -23.30
C ARG A 128 6.74 0.98 -23.67
N GLY A 129 5.52 1.32 -23.30
CA GLY A 129 4.33 0.50 -23.53
C GLY A 129 3.92 -0.37 -22.35
N THR A 130 4.76 -0.49 -21.30
CA THR A 130 4.40 -1.14 -20.04
C THR A 130 3.29 -0.35 -19.34
N ARG A 131 2.32 -1.06 -18.80
CA ARG A 131 1.30 -0.47 -17.92
C ARG A 131 1.79 -0.40 -16.51
N VAL A 132 1.51 0.71 -15.85
CA VAL A 132 1.93 0.95 -14.47
C VAL A 132 0.74 1.36 -13.63
N VAL A 133 0.51 0.64 -12.56
CA VAL A 133 -0.50 0.94 -11.55
C VAL A 133 0.20 1.21 -10.24
N LEU A 134 0.08 2.45 -9.76
CA LEU A 134 0.66 2.90 -8.49
C LEU A 134 -0.44 2.94 -7.43
N ILE A 135 -0.26 2.20 -6.35
CA ILE A 135 -1.26 2.08 -5.27
C ILE A 135 -0.65 2.59 -3.98
N GLY A 136 -1.41 3.33 -3.19
CA GLY A 136 -0.93 3.86 -1.93
C GLY A 136 -2.01 4.64 -1.17
N ASP A 137 -1.58 5.24 -0.07
CA ASP A 137 -2.44 6.07 0.77
C ASP A 137 -1.74 7.40 1.04
N VAL A 138 -2.27 8.49 0.48
CA VAL A 138 -1.69 9.84 0.63
C VAL A 138 -1.71 10.35 2.07
N ASN A 139 -2.50 9.74 2.93
CA ASN A 139 -2.65 10.12 4.33
C ASN A 139 -1.75 9.31 5.27
N GLN A 140 -1.06 8.28 4.75
CA GLN A 140 -0.02 7.58 5.50
C GLN A 140 1.27 8.41 5.57
N LEU A 141 2.17 7.98 6.46
CA LEU A 141 3.50 8.59 6.56
C LEU A 141 4.21 8.51 5.22
N SER A 142 4.82 9.64 4.84
CA SER A 142 5.67 9.70 3.66
C SER A 142 6.94 8.87 3.85
N SER A 143 7.70 8.70 2.76
CA SER A 143 9.02 8.06 2.79
C SER A 143 9.95 8.67 3.84
N VAL A 144 10.86 7.86 4.38
CA VAL A 144 11.94 8.33 5.26
C VAL A 144 12.98 9.12 4.45
N GLY A 145 13.20 8.73 3.20
CA GLY A 145 14.04 9.47 2.26
C GLY A 145 13.38 10.73 1.72
N PRO A 146 14.12 11.58 1.00
CA PRO A 146 13.64 12.87 0.52
C PRO A 146 12.54 12.72 -0.54
N GLY A 147 11.59 13.67 -0.52
CA GLY A 147 10.50 13.78 -1.49
C GLY A 147 9.18 13.14 -1.04
N ASN A 148 8.10 13.56 -1.67
CA ASN A 148 6.76 13.00 -1.48
C ASN A 148 6.16 12.69 -2.85
N VAL A 149 6.81 11.77 -3.56
CA VAL A 149 6.56 11.47 -4.98
C VAL A 149 5.11 11.12 -5.24
N PHE A 150 4.52 10.26 -4.40
CA PHE A 150 3.15 9.80 -4.60
C PHE A 150 2.13 10.94 -4.51
N ARG A 151 2.27 11.80 -3.51
CA ARG A 151 1.41 12.98 -3.35
C ARG A 151 1.57 13.96 -4.50
N GLU A 152 2.81 14.23 -4.91
CA GLU A 152 3.09 15.15 -6.00
C GLU A 152 2.58 14.65 -7.35
N LEU A 153 2.67 13.34 -7.62
CA LEU A 153 2.07 12.73 -8.81
C LEU A 153 0.54 12.87 -8.83
N ILE A 154 -0.11 12.76 -7.68
CA ILE A 154 -1.56 12.98 -7.58
C ILE A 154 -1.90 14.45 -7.81
N GLN A 155 -1.14 15.35 -7.20
CA GLN A 155 -1.40 16.81 -7.29
C GLN A 155 -1.11 17.41 -8.66
N CYS A 156 -0.15 16.87 -9.41
CA CYS A 156 0.18 17.40 -10.73
C CYS A 156 -0.93 17.20 -11.78
N GLY A 157 -1.87 16.28 -11.54
CA GLY A 157 -3.00 16.02 -12.42
C GLY A 157 -2.65 15.44 -13.80
N ALA A 158 -1.38 15.05 -14.02
CA ALA A 158 -0.91 14.49 -15.28
C ALA A 158 -1.24 13.00 -15.44
N VAL A 159 -1.50 12.32 -14.32
CA VAL A 159 -1.81 10.89 -14.28
C VAL A 159 -3.25 10.70 -13.77
N PRO A 160 -4.05 9.83 -14.37
CA PRO A 160 -5.39 9.52 -13.88
C PRO A 160 -5.33 8.96 -12.46
N VAL A 161 -6.19 9.49 -11.58
CA VAL A 161 -6.26 9.10 -10.18
C VAL A 161 -7.64 8.55 -9.86
N THR A 162 -7.69 7.39 -9.26
CA THR A 162 -8.90 6.80 -8.68
C THR A 162 -8.80 6.88 -7.15
N VAL A 163 -9.77 7.53 -6.52
CA VAL A 163 -9.85 7.64 -5.08
C VAL A 163 -10.85 6.64 -4.53
N LEU A 164 -10.39 5.76 -3.64
CA LEU A 164 -11.25 4.83 -2.92
C LEU A 164 -11.65 5.49 -1.59
N ASP A 165 -12.87 5.97 -1.48
CA ASP A 165 -13.38 6.74 -0.33
C ASP A 165 -14.28 5.93 0.61
N GLN A 166 -14.75 4.75 0.16
CA GLN A 166 -15.61 3.89 0.97
C GLN A 166 -14.79 2.94 1.84
N ILE A 167 -15.06 2.93 3.15
CA ILE A 167 -14.39 2.06 4.11
C ILE A 167 -15.22 0.79 4.31
N PHE A 168 -14.66 -0.37 3.93
CA PHE A 168 -15.32 -1.68 4.00
C PHE A 168 -14.83 -2.56 5.15
N ARG A 169 -13.60 -2.32 5.66
CA ARG A 169 -12.86 -3.31 6.46
C ARG A 169 -13.17 -3.32 7.94
N GLN A 170 -13.82 -2.30 8.48
CA GLN A 170 -14.01 -2.24 9.92
C GLN A 170 -15.49 -2.32 10.24
N GLY A 171 -15.85 -3.29 11.10
CA GLY A 171 -17.18 -3.42 11.63
C GLY A 171 -17.67 -2.07 12.17
N LYS A 172 -18.94 -1.79 11.99
CA LYS A 172 -19.57 -0.61 12.59
C LYS A 172 -19.23 -0.56 14.07
N GLY A 173 -18.38 0.40 14.48
CA GLY A 173 -18.04 0.64 15.89
C GLY A 173 -16.57 0.60 16.27
N SER A 174 -15.62 0.34 15.34
CA SER A 174 -14.18 0.42 15.70
C SER A 174 -13.73 1.85 15.95
N LEU A 175 -13.22 2.09 17.16
CA LEU A 175 -12.64 3.37 17.56
C LEU A 175 -11.32 3.65 16.85
N ILE A 176 -10.58 2.62 16.46
CA ILE A 176 -9.34 2.78 15.67
C ILE A 176 -9.62 3.53 14.38
N ALA A 177 -10.64 3.10 13.62
CA ALA A 177 -11.01 3.77 12.37
C ALA A 177 -11.62 5.14 12.59
N ALA A 178 -12.50 5.27 13.56
CA ALA A 178 -13.13 6.54 13.89
C ALA A 178 -12.10 7.59 14.30
N ASN A 179 -11.13 7.21 15.15
CA ASN A 179 -10.07 8.11 15.58
C ASN A 179 -9.09 8.44 14.45
N ALA A 180 -8.74 7.48 13.60
CA ALA A 180 -7.91 7.76 12.41
C ALA A 180 -8.56 8.82 11.52
N TYR A 181 -9.86 8.71 11.27
CA TYR A 181 -10.62 9.72 10.51
C TYR A 181 -10.66 11.09 11.20
N LYS A 182 -10.84 11.10 12.54
CA LYS A 182 -10.78 12.33 13.32
C LYS A 182 -9.42 13.02 13.23
N MET A 183 -8.33 12.26 13.34
CA MET A 183 -6.97 12.78 13.20
C MET A 183 -6.73 13.39 11.80
N LEU A 184 -7.18 12.75 10.73
CA LEU A 184 -7.08 13.28 9.38
C LEU A 184 -7.82 14.61 9.20
N ASN A 185 -8.91 14.82 9.93
CA ASN A 185 -9.69 16.05 9.92
C ASN A 185 -9.27 17.07 11.01
N ASN A 186 -8.08 16.90 11.58
CA ASN A 186 -7.54 17.75 12.65
C ASN A 186 -8.42 17.85 13.89
N SER A 187 -9.24 16.85 14.18
CA SER A 187 -10.04 16.80 15.40
C SER A 187 -9.20 16.25 16.56
N ALA A 188 -9.06 17.02 17.63
CA ALA A 188 -8.35 16.61 18.83
C ALA A 188 -9.18 15.71 19.77
N ALA A 189 -10.48 15.56 19.53
CA ALA A 189 -11.39 14.80 20.38
C ALA A 189 -11.37 13.30 20.01
N LEU A 190 -10.35 12.57 20.47
CA LEU A 190 -10.27 11.12 20.32
C LEU A 190 -11.20 10.43 21.33
N GLU A 191 -11.74 9.29 20.90
CA GLU A 191 -12.55 8.41 21.75
C GLU A 191 -11.71 7.21 22.18
N TYR A 192 -11.86 6.79 23.44
CA TYR A 192 -11.15 5.68 24.03
C TYR A 192 -12.13 4.58 24.45
N GLY A 193 -11.73 3.33 24.31
CA GLY A 193 -12.54 2.16 24.64
C GLY A 193 -11.75 0.87 24.51
N GLU A 194 -12.42 -0.25 24.29
CA GLU A 194 -11.80 -1.57 24.31
C GLU A 194 -10.73 -1.78 23.20
N ASP A 195 -10.96 -1.23 22.01
CA ASP A 195 -10.09 -1.39 20.84
C ASP A 195 -9.13 -0.21 20.61
N PHE A 196 -9.24 0.88 21.41
CA PHE A 196 -8.36 2.04 21.33
C PHE A 196 -8.16 2.65 22.72
N VAL A 197 -7.03 2.35 23.34
CA VAL A 197 -6.72 2.73 24.72
C VAL A 197 -5.57 3.75 24.75
N PHE A 198 -5.67 4.73 25.63
CA PHE A 198 -4.58 5.65 25.96
C PHE A 198 -4.13 5.41 27.40
N LEU A 199 -2.85 5.12 27.58
CA LEU A 199 -2.23 4.93 28.90
C LEU A 199 -1.26 6.09 29.16
N PRO A 200 -1.62 7.03 30.03
CA PRO A 200 -0.74 8.14 30.35
C PRO A 200 0.48 7.67 31.16
N ALA A 201 1.62 8.33 30.94
CA ALA A 201 2.84 8.12 31.69
C ALA A 201 3.45 9.47 32.05
N ASP A 202 3.91 9.61 33.29
CA ASP A 202 4.48 10.86 33.81
C ASP A 202 5.89 11.14 33.30
N ASN A 203 6.63 10.08 32.94
CA ASN A 203 8.00 10.17 32.43
C ASN A 203 8.36 8.94 31.57
N ALA A 204 9.55 8.94 30.99
CA ALA A 204 10.02 7.88 30.11
C ALA A 204 10.17 6.51 30.80
N GLU A 205 10.54 6.47 32.08
CA GLU A 205 10.66 5.23 32.85
C GLU A 205 9.29 4.59 33.07
N CYS A 206 8.31 5.37 33.52
CA CYS A 206 6.93 4.91 33.64
C CYS A 206 6.35 4.45 32.30
N ALA A 207 6.68 5.14 31.20
CA ALA A 207 6.25 4.74 29.87
C ALA A 207 6.84 3.37 29.50
N ALA A 208 8.13 3.14 29.76
CA ALA A 208 8.79 1.87 29.49
C ALA A 208 8.17 0.71 30.29
N GLU A 209 7.88 0.92 31.58
CA GLU A 209 7.23 -0.08 32.44
C GLU A 209 5.81 -0.41 31.93
N ILE A 210 5.04 0.60 31.51
CA ILE A 210 3.70 0.41 30.95
C ILE A 210 3.80 -0.41 29.66
N VAL A 211 4.69 -0.05 28.75
CA VAL A 211 4.89 -0.75 27.48
C VAL A 211 5.29 -2.21 27.72
N GLU A 212 6.25 -2.45 28.60
CA GLU A 212 6.69 -3.80 28.93
C GLU A 212 5.56 -4.65 29.52
N ARG A 213 4.80 -4.09 30.46
CA ARG A 213 3.66 -4.76 31.07
C ARG A 213 2.59 -5.12 30.07
N GLU A 214 2.17 -4.17 29.24
CA GLU A 214 1.14 -4.39 28.24
C GLU A 214 1.61 -5.33 27.13
N TYR A 215 2.85 -5.22 26.69
CA TYR A 215 3.43 -6.14 25.72
C TYR A 215 3.44 -7.58 26.24
N ARG A 216 3.89 -7.80 27.48
CA ARG A 216 3.86 -9.12 28.12
C ARG A 216 2.44 -9.66 28.26
N ARG A 217 1.50 -8.82 28.68
CA ARG A 217 0.09 -9.21 28.80
C ARG A 217 -0.48 -9.64 27.44
N MET A 218 -0.32 -8.81 26.43
CA MET A 218 -0.89 -9.07 25.09
C MET A 218 -0.23 -10.28 24.42
N THR A 219 1.09 -10.45 24.56
CA THR A 219 1.79 -11.61 23.99
C THR A 219 1.42 -12.92 24.68
N ALA A 220 1.13 -12.89 25.98
CA ALA A 220 0.63 -14.05 26.69
C ALA A 220 -0.80 -14.44 26.27
N GLU A 221 -1.62 -13.47 25.93
CA GLU A 221 -3.02 -13.67 25.54
C GLU A 221 -3.17 -14.02 24.04
N LEU A 222 -2.45 -13.35 23.15
CA LEU A 222 -2.62 -13.41 21.71
C LEU A 222 -1.52 -14.18 20.97
N GLY A 223 -0.36 -14.37 21.61
CA GLY A 223 0.85 -14.89 20.99
C GLY A 223 1.74 -13.78 20.43
N ILE A 224 3.06 -14.05 20.41
CA ILE A 224 4.08 -13.06 20.04
C ILE A 224 3.94 -12.56 18.60
N ASP A 225 3.49 -13.40 17.69
CA ASP A 225 3.34 -13.08 16.27
C ASP A 225 2.14 -12.13 15.99
N GLN A 226 1.26 -11.95 16.97
CA GLN A 226 0.07 -11.11 16.86
C GLN A 226 0.23 -9.73 17.53
N VAL A 227 1.36 -9.50 18.20
CA VAL A 227 1.60 -8.26 18.94
C VAL A 227 2.80 -7.53 18.36
N GLN A 228 2.63 -6.25 18.06
CA GLN A 228 3.70 -5.40 17.55
C GLN A 228 3.83 -4.13 18.38
N GLY A 229 5.05 -3.86 18.89
CA GLY A 229 5.40 -2.57 19.46
C GLY A 229 5.90 -1.62 18.36
N LEU A 230 5.42 -0.39 18.38
CA LEU A 230 5.89 0.68 17.50
C LEU A 230 6.42 1.83 18.36
N THR A 231 7.57 2.36 17.99
CA THR A 231 8.18 3.52 18.64
C THR A 231 8.71 4.46 17.56
N PRO A 232 8.70 5.78 17.81
CA PRO A 232 9.27 6.74 16.87
C PRO A 232 10.80 6.63 16.76
N TYR A 233 11.47 5.99 17.73
CA TYR A 233 12.93 5.76 17.77
C TYR A 233 13.25 4.45 18.48
#